data_9aa1765c972f1cbd74cf7e73b5433586
#
_entry.id   9aa1765c972f1cbd74cf7e73b5433586
#
_cell.length_a   1.000
_cell.length_b   1.000
_cell.length_c   1.000
_cell.angle_alpha   90.00
_cell.angle_beta   90.00
_cell.angle_gamma   90.00
#
_symmetry.space_group_name_H-M   'P 1'
#
loop_
_entity.id
_entity.type
_entity.pdbx_description
1 polymer ?
#
loop_
_entity_poly.entity_id
_entity_poly.type
_entity_poly.pdbx_seq_one_letter_code
_entity_poly.pdbx_strand_id
1 'polypeptide(L)'
;MDRSYPDRPIVAVSAAIVREGRVLIVQRARTPAHGLYTLPGGVVEAGETLIEAVMREIAEETGLSIEPVGLLGYRERIARDDGGRTEQHFVILPFAARWLSGEPVLNEELAEARWLAPPDLAGLQTTEGLVEVVAGAVTLVCKAGAAWDAA
;
A
#
# COMPACT_ATOMS: atom_id res chain seq x y z
N MET A 1 -1.82 7.25 -17.30
CA MET A 1 -3.25 7.61 -17.44
C MET A 1 -3.66 8.55 -16.32
N ASP A 2 -4.27 9.66 -16.67
CA ASP A 2 -4.79 10.59 -15.68
C ASP A 2 -6.06 10.02 -15.04
N ARG A 3 -6.10 10.01 -13.71
CA ARG A 3 -7.23 9.47 -12.95
C ARG A 3 -8.06 10.55 -12.27
N SER A 4 -7.86 11.80 -12.69
CA SER A 4 -8.61 12.94 -12.17
C SER A 4 -10.01 12.98 -12.77
N TYR A 5 -10.94 13.48 -11.98
CA TYR A 5 -12.35 13.64 -12.36
C TYR A 5 -12.99 12.35 -12.89
N PRO A 6 -12.88 11.25 -12.11
CA PRO A 6 -13.43 9.98 -12.56
C PRO A 6 -14.96 10.00 -12.56
N ASP A 7 -15.57 9.22 -13.45
CA ASP A 7 -17.03 9.04 -13.51
C ASP A 7 -17.54 7.98 -12.53
N ARG A 8 -16.62 7.26 -11.90
CA ARG A 8 -16.92 6.23 -10.89
C ARG A 8 -15.73 6.06 -9.95
N PRO A 9 -15.94 5.48 -8.75
CA PRO A 9 -14.83 5.18 -7.85
C PRO A 9 -13.81 4.24 -8.51
N ILE A 10 -12.55 4.48 -8.23
CA ILE A 10 -11.45 3.66 -8.75
C ILE A 10 -10.97 2.73 -7.63
N VAL A 11 -10.91 1.43 -7.92
CA VAL A 11 -10.43 0.43 -6.97
C VAL A 11 -8.92 0.34 -7.04
N ALA A 12 -8.28 0.47 -5.88
CA ALA A 12 -6.83 0.37 -5.75
C ALA A 12 -6.48 -0.62 -4.64
N VAL A 13 -5.30 -1.17 -4.71
CA VAL A 13 -4.75 -2.07 -3.69
C VAL A 13 -3.42 -1.52 -3.20
N SER A 14 -3.07 -1.85 -1.96
CA SER A 14 -1.77 -1.55 -1.40
C SER A 14 -1.29 -2.75 -0.58
N ALA A 15 0.00 -2.77 -0.25
CA ALA A 15 0.57 -3.85 0.51
C ALA A 15 1.43 -3.33 1.65
N ALA A 16 1.12 -3.78 2.86
CA ALA A 16 1.99 -3.66 4.00
C ALA A 16 2.87 -4.90 4.02
N ILE A 17 4.06 -4.78 3.44
CA ILE A 17 5.00 -5.89 3.23
C ILE A 17 5.86 -6.05 4.46
N VAL A 18 5.71 -7.15 5.17
CA VAL A 18 6.40 -7.42 6.43
C VAL A 18 7.65 -8.27 6.19
N ARG A 19 8.78 -7.77 6.69
CA ARG A 19 10.08 -8.45 6.66
C ARG A 19 10.74 -8.27 8.02
N GLU A 20 10.85 -9.35 8.78
CA GLU A 20 11.47 -9.33 10.11
C GLU A 20 10.89 -8.25 11.04
N GLY A 21 9.55 -8.16 11.08
CA GLY A 21 8.86 -7.20 11.94
C GLY A 21 8.85 -5.76 11.44
N ARG A 22 9.43 -5.51 10.28
CA ARG A 22 9.44 -4.18 9.64
C ARG A 22 8.59 -4.19 8.40
N VAL A 23 8.08 -3.03 8.04
CA VAL A 23 7.19 -2.86 6.90
C VAL A 23 7.83 -1.89 5.92
N LEU A 24 7.70 -2.18 4.63
CA LEU A 24 8.20 -1.27 3.59
C LEU A 24 7.28 -0.05 3.48
N ILE A 25 7.84 1.11 3.79
CA ILE A 25 7.16 2.40 3.71
C ILE A 25 7.84 3.20 2.60
N VAL A 26 7.03 3.77 1.73
CA VAL A 26 7.51 4.55 0.59
C VAL A 26 7.06 6.00 0.72
N GLN A 27 7.86 6.92 0.20
CA GLN A 27 7.52 8.33 0.16
C GLN A 27 7.13 8.70 -1.26
N ARG A 28 5.98 9.33 -1.42
CA ARG A 28 5.50 9.74 -2.73
C ARG A 28 6.28 10.94 -3.25
N ALA A 29 6.74 10.85 -4.49
CA ALA A 29 7.50 11.91 -5.16
C ALA A 29 6.60 12.89 -5.93
N ARG A 30 5.34 12.52 -6.18
CA ARG A 30 4.40 13.29 -7.02
C ARG A 30 3.04 13.43 -6.36
N THR A 31 2.27 14.40 -6.83
CA THR A 31 0.87 14.55 -6.43
C THR A 31 0.03 13.37 -6.96
N PRO A 32 -1.03 12.96 -6.28
CA PRO A 32 -1.43 13.46 -4.97
C PRO A 32 -0.54 12.91 -3.86
N ALA A 33 -0.63 13.52 -2.68
CA ALA A 33 0.11 13.08 -1.49
C ALA A 33 1.64 13.19 -1.60
N HIS A 34 2.13 14.15 -2.42
CA HIS A 34 3.55 14.42 -2.54
C HIS A 34 4.22 14.62 -1.17
N GLY A 35 5.30 13.89 -0.94
CA GLY A 35 6.05 13.98 0.32
C GLY A 35 5.49 13.14 1.46
N LEU A 36 4.29 12.58 1.33
CA LEU A 36 3.73 11.72 2.35
C LEU A 36 4.30 10.30 2.27
N TYR A 37 4.48 9.71 3.43
CA TYR A 37 4.86 8.31 3.55
C TYR A 37 3.61 7.43 3.54
N THR A 38 3.66 6.34 2.79
CA THR A 38 2.53 5.45 2.58
C THR A 38 2.99 4.04 2.21
N LEU A 39 2.03 3.17 1.89
CA LEU A 39 2.31 1.83 1.37
C LEU A 39 2.41 1.86 -0.15
N PRO A 40 3.25 1.01 -0.74
CA PRO A 40 3.25 0.83 -2.19
C PRO A 40 1.97 0.14 -2.65
N GLY A 41 1.57 0.39 -3.89
CA GLY A 41 0.38 -0.19 -4.48
C GLY A 41 -0.03 0.52 -5.76
N GLY A 42 -1.22 0.23 -6.23
CA GLY A 42 -1.74 0.83 -7.45
C GLY A 42 -3.15 0.36 -7.78
N VAL A 43 -3.59 0.65 -8.98
CA VAL A 43 -4.97 0.46 -9.41
C VAL A 43 -5.19 -0.95 -9.92
N VAL A 44 -6.33 -1.53 -9.55
CA VAL A 44 -6.79 -2.83 -10.05
C VAL A 44 -7.28 -2.66 -11.49
N GLU A 45 -6.83 -3.53 -12.37
CA GLU A 45 -7.25 -3.52 -13.77
C GLU A 45 -8.44 -4.45 -13.97
N ALA A 46 -9.27 -4.14 -14.97
CA ALA A 46 -10.42 -4.97 -15.29
C ALA A 46 -9.99 -6.41 -15.56
N GLY A 47 -10.65 -7.36 -14.89
CA GLY A 47 -10.34 -8.77 -15.04
C GLY A 47 -9.31 -9.32 -14.07
N GLU A 48 -8.63 -8.46 -13.31
CA GLU A 48 -7.72 -8.90 -12.25
C GLU A 48 -8.46 -9.16 -10.94
N THR A 49 -8.04 -10.18 -10.22
CA THR A 49 -8.41 -10.32 -8.81
C THR A 49 -7.59 -9.31 -8.00
N LEU A 50 -8.02 -9.05 -6.77
CA LEU A 50 -7.27 -8.16 -5.87
C LEU A 50 -5.88 -8.71 -5.59
N ILE A 51 -5.76 -10.03 -5.39
CA ILE A 51 -4.48 -10.69 -5.14
C ILE A 51 -3.54 -10.54 -6.34
N GLU A 52 -4.05 -10.77 -7.54
CA GLU A 52 -3.26 -10.58 -8.77
C GLU A 52 -2.79 -9.13 -8.89
N ALA A 53 -3.69 -8.18 -8.63
CA ALA A 53 -3.38 -6.76 -8.75
C ALA A 53 -2.28 -6.33 -7.75
N VAL A 54 -2.38 -6.74 -6.49
CA VAL A 54 -1.41 -6.33 -5.48
C VAL A 54 -0.03 -6.92 -5.78
N MET A 55 0.03 -8.17 -6.21
CA MET A 55 1.30 -8.80 -6.57
C MET A 55 1.94 -8.11 -7.78
N ARG A 56 1.15 -7.82 -8.81
CA ARG A 56 1.61 -7.13 -10.01
C ARG A 56 2.11 -5.72 -9.69
N GLU A 57 1.30 -4.93 -8.97
CA GLU A 57 1.67 -3.55 -8.64
C GLU A 57 2.93 -3.49 -7.80
N ILE A 58 3.09 -4.38 -6.83
CA ILE A 58 4.30 -4.40 -6.01
C ILE A 58 5.53 -4.78 -6.85
N ALA A 59 5.40 -5.74 -7.75
CA ALA A 59 6.50 -6.11 -8.64
C ALA A 59 6.89 -4.94 -9.57
N GLU A 60 5.90 -4.26 -10.15
CA GLU A 60 6.15 -3.12 -11.04
C GLU A 60 6.73 -1.92 -10.31
N GLU A 61 6.20 -1.60 -9.14
CA GLU A 61 6.58 -0.39 -8.41
C GLU A 61 7.87 -0.54 -7.62
N THR A 62 8.14 -1.71 -7.05
CA THR A 62 9.29 -1.91 -6.16
C THR A 62 10.25 -3.02 -6.59
N GLY A 63 9.84 -3.90 -7.48
CA GLY A 63 10.63 -5.07 -7.86
C GLY A 63 10.56 -6.22 -6.87
N LEU A 64 9.74 -6.12 -5.83
CA LEU A 64 9.64 -7.15 -4.80
C LEU A 64 8.69 -8.29 -5.19
N SER A 65 8.99 -9.48 -4.70
CA SER A 65 8.09 -10.63 -4.72
C SER A 65 7.50 -10.79 -3.33
N ILE A 66 6.18 -10.90 -3.25
CA ILE A 66 5.45 -10.95 -1.98
C ILE A 66 4.42 -12.07 -1.97
N GLU A 67 4.01 -12.45 -0.76
CA GLU A 67 2.89 -13.36 -0.53
C GLU A 67 1.82 -12.63 0.26
N PRO A 68 0.70 -12.22 -0.37
CA PRO A 68 -0.42 -11.64 0.37
C PRO A 68 -1.00 -12.67 1.34
N VAL A 69 -1.23 -12.26 2.60
CA VAL A 69 -1.74 -13.15 3.64
C VAL A 69 -3.13 -12.76 4.13
N GLY A 70 -3.58 -11.54 3.88
CA GLY A 70 -4.91 -11.12 4.28
C GLY A 70 -5.22 -9.68 3.99
N LEU A 71 -6.51 -9.38 3.90
CA LEU A 71 -7.02 -8.03 3.70
C LEU A 71 -7.15 -7.32 5.05
N LEU A 72 -6.72 -6.07 5.10
CA LEU A 72 -6.73 -5.24 6.32
C LEU A 72 -7.84 -4.18 6.32
N GLY A 73 -9.00 -4.51 5.73
CA GLY A 73 -10.10 -3.58 5.65
C GLY A 73 -10.07 -2.75 4.38
N TYR A 74 -10.50 -1.50 4.47
CA TYR A 74 -10.52 -0.61 3.31
C TYR A 74 -10.32 0.83 3.74
N ARG A 75 -9.95 1.66 2.77
CA ARG A 75 -9.86 3.12 2.92
C ARG A 75 -10.57 3.77 1.75
N GLU A 76 -11.17 4.92 1.99
CA GLU A 76 -11.76 5.72 0.92
C GLU A 76 -11.02 7.05 0.86
N ARG A 77 -10.69 7.47 -0.35
CA ARG A 77 -10.05 8.76 -0.56
C ARG A 77 -10.89 9.53 -1.57
N ILE A 78 -11.53 10.57 -1.10
CA ILE A 78 -12.37 11.44 -1.93
C ILE A 78 -11.83 12.85 -1.79
N ALA A 79 -11.48 13.46 -2.91
CA ALA A 79 -11.07 14.87 -2.95
C ALA A 79 -11.95 15.62 -3.94
N ARG A 80 -12.40 16.80 -3.53
CA ARG A 80 -13.24 17.68 -4.35
C ARG A 80 -12.47 18.94 -4.66
N ASP A 81 -12.71 19.50 -5.84
CA ASP A 81 -12.14 20.78 -6.22
C ASP A 81 -12.96 21.94 -5.61
N ASP A 82 -12.55 23.17 -5.87
CA ASP A 82 -13.21 24.36 -5.33
C ASP A 82 -14.66 24.52 -5.81
N GLY A 83 -14.98 23.94 -6.97
CA GLY A 83 -16.34 23.94 -7.51
C GLY A 83 -17.21 22.81 -6.99
N GLY A 84 -16.68 21.95 -6.12
CA GLY A 84 -17.42 20.82 -5.55
C GLY A 84 -17.43 19.57 -6.43
N ARG A 85 -16.71 19.58 -7.55
CA ARG A 85 -16.58 18.38 -8.40
C ARG A 85 -15.63 17.39 -7.78
N THR A 86 -15.93 16.11 -7.93
CA THR A 86 -15.06 15.04 -7.44
C THR A 86 -13.82 14.95 -8.31
N GLU A 87 -12.70 15.40 -7.77
CA GLU A 87 -11.41 15.35 -8.47
C GLU A 87 -10.75 13.98 -8.32
N GLN A 88 -10.91 13.34 -7.16
CA GLN A 88 -10.38 12.00 -6.90
C GLN A 88 -11.38 11.18 -6.11
N HIS A 89 -11.49 9.89 -6.44
CA HIS A 89 -12.28 8.96 -5.66
C HIS A 89 -11.67 7.57 -5.78
N PHE A 90 -11.01 7.13 -4.72
CA PHE A 90 -10.40 5.80 -4.65
C PHE A 90 -11.00 5.00 -3.51
N VAL A 91 -11.23 3.72 -3.78
CA VAL A 91 -11.47 2.71 -2.74
C VAL A 91 -10.21 1.89 -2.67
N ILE A 92 -9.49 1.98 -1.56
CA ILE A 92 -8.17 1.36 -1.39
C ILE A 92 -8.29 0.17 -0.46
N LEU A 93 -7.79 -0.97 -0.91
CA LEU A 93 -7.85 -2.24 -0.19
C LEU A 93 -6.43 -2.63 0.22
N PRO A 94 -6.02 -2.36 1.49
CA PRO A 94 -4.69 -2.71 1.97
C PRO A 94 -4.58 -4.18 2.34
N PHE A 95 -3.53 -4.82 1.87
CA PHE A 95 -3.20 -6.20 2.21
C PHE A 95 -2.01 -6.27 3.15
N ALA A 96 -2.05 -7.19 4.09
CA ALA A 96 -0.84 -7.65 4.77
C ALA A 96 -0.16 -8.65 3.85
N ALA A 97 1.14 -8.54 3.68
CA ALA A 97 1.90 -9.42 2.80
C ALA A 97 3.24 -9.79 3.44
N ARG A 98 3.71 -10.98 3.11
CA ARG A 98 5.04 -11.45 3.52
C ARG A 98 6.04 -11.15 2.40
N TRP A 99 7.18 -10.58 2.78
CA TRP A 99 8.30 -10.42 1.84
C TRP A 99 8.85 -11.80 1.49
N LEU A 100 9.05 -12.06 0.21
CA LEU A 100 9.65 -13.30 -0.27
C LEU A 100 11.07 -13.07 -0.80
N SER A 101 11.24 -12.06 -1.65
CA SER A 101 12.56 -11.77 -2.24
C SER A 101 12.62 -10.37 -2.81
N GLY A 102 13.83 -9.90 -3.06
CA GLY A 102 14.13 -8.63 -3.72
C GLY A 102 14.45 -7.50 -2.75
N GLU A 103 15.07 -6.47 -3.27
CA GLU A 103 15.29 -5.20 -2.57
C GLU A 103 14.58 -4.10 -3.35
N PRO A 104 13.99 -3.10 -2.66
CA PRO A 104 13.22 -2.08 -3.35
C PRO A 104 14.05 -1.29 -4.36
N VAL A 105 13.51 -1.16 -5.58
CA VAL A 105 14.07 -0.32 -6.62
C VAL A 105 13.10 0.82 -6.83
N LEU A 106 13.58 2.05 -6.65
CA LEU A 106 12.75 3.24 -6.77
C LEU A 106 12.49 3.57 -8.23
N ASN A 107 11.31 4.13 -8.49
CA ASN A 107 10.96 4.67 -9.80
C ASN A 107 10.65 6.17 -9.66
N GLU A 108 10.13 6.79 -10.72
CA GLU A 108 9.85 8.22 -10.74
C GLU A 108 8.75 8.66 -9.76
N GLU A 109 7.92 7.73 -9.33
CA GLU A 109 6.79 8.04 -8.44
C GLU A 109 7.15 7.99 -6.96
N LEU A 110 8.27 7.35 -6.62
CA LEU A 110 8.71 7.15 -5.25
C LEU A 110 10.03 7.85 -4.99
N ALA A 111 10.05 8.73 -4.01
CA ALA A 111 11.27 9.46 -3.61
C ALA A 111 12.15 8.64 -2.68
N GLU A 112 11.55 7.76 -1.89
CA GLU A 112 12.25 7.00 -0.86
C GLU A 112 11.51 5.71 -0.55
N ALA A 113 12.25 4.69 -0.11
CA ALA A 113 11.70 3.44 0.42
C ALA A 113 12.50 3.05 1.66
N ARG A 114 11.79 2.75 2.76
CA ARG A 114 12.42 2.42 4.05
C ARG A 114 11.71 1.26 4.70
N TRP A 115 12.48 0.35 5.29
CA TRP A 115 11.93 -0.71 6.14
C TRP A 115 11.85 -0.17 7.57
N LEU A 116 10.61 -0.01 8.08
CA LEU A 116 10.37 0.61 9.37
C LEU A 116 9.55 -0.31 10.27
N ALA A 117 9.92 -0.37 11.54
CA ALA A 117 9.07 -0.99 12.56
C ALA A 117 7.94 -0.02 12.91
N PRO A 118 6.77 -0.52 13.40
CA PRO A 118 5.66 0.37 13.71
C PRO A 118 6.01 1.63 14.54
N PRO A 119 6.83 1.55 15.61
CA PRO A 119 7.19 2.75 16.36
C PRO A 119 7.96 3.81 15.57
N ASP A 120 8.66 3.39 14.50
CA ASP A 120 9.47 4.29 13.69
C ASP A 120 8.63 5.22 12.81
N LEU A 121 7.31 4.98 12.73
CA LEU A 121 6.40 5.84 11.97
C LEU A 121 6.08 7.13 12.72
N ALA A 122 6.35 7.19 14.02
CA ALA A 122 6.09 8.39 14.81
C ALA A 122 6.92 9.56 14.28
N GLY A 123 6.28 10.68 14.08
CA GLY A 123 6.93 11.88 13.55
C GLY A 123 6.99 11.97 12.03
N LEU A 124 6.64 10.91 11.31
CA LEU A 124 6.55 10.98 9.86
C LEU A 124 5.18 11.50 9.42
N GLN A 125 5.17 12.25 8.33
CA GLN A 125 3.92 12.66 7.71
C GLN A 125 3.42 11.52 6.84
N THR A 126 2.37 10.85 7.29
CA THR A 126 1.84 9.66 6.63
C THR A 126 0.45 9.91 6.05
N THR A 127 0.05 9.05 5.12
CA THR A 127 -1.35 9.02 4.68
C THR A 127 -2.23 8.56 5.85
N GLU A 128 -3.50 8.94 5.80
CA GLU A 128 -4.45 8.66 6.88
C GLU A 128 -4.57 7.16 7.14
N GLY A 129 -4.49 6.77 8.41
CA GLY A 129 -4.69 5.40 8.84
C GLY A 129 -3.50 4.47 8.63
N LEU A 130 -2.36 4.98 8.16
CA LEU A 130 -1.19 4.15 7.88
C LEU A 130 -0.69 3.40 9.12
N VAL A 131 -0.62 4.07 10.26
CA VAL A 131 -0.09 3.48 11.49
C VAL A 131 -0.88 2.25 11.90
N GLU A 132 -2.21 2.34 11.85
CA GLU A 132 -3.11 1.24 12.21
C GLU A 132 -2.98 0.06 11.24
N VAL A 133 -2.87 0.35 9.95
CA VAL A 133 -2.72 -0.69 8.92
C VAL A 133 -1.38 -1.41 9.10
N VAL A 134 -0.31 -0.68 9.34
CA VAL A 134 1.03 -1.26 9.55
C VAL A 134 1.04 -2.16 10.79
N ALA A 135 0.47 -1.70 11.89
CA ALA A 135 0.39 -2.50 13.11
C ALA A 135 -0.42 -3.78 12.89
N GLY A 136 -1.55 -3.66 12.20
CA GLY A 136 -2.39 -4.81 11.84
C GLY A 136 -1.68 -5.81 10.95
N ALA A 137 -0.88 -5.31 10.00
CA ALA A 137 -0.13 -6.15 9.08
C ALA A 137 0.93 -6.98 9.82
N VAL A 138 1.70 -6.36 10.70
CA VAL A 138 2.72 -7.05 11.49
C VAL A 138 2.09 -8.16 12.33
N THR A 139 0.97 -7.85 12.98
CA THR A 139 0.23 -8.85 13.79
C THR A 139 -0.26 -10.00 12.92
N LEU A 140 -0.87 -9.70 11.78
CA LEU A 140 -1.44 -10.73 10.90
C LEU A 140 -0.37 -11.64 10.30
N VAL A 141 0.73 -11.08 9.84
CA VAL A 141 1.85 -11.86 9.29
C VAL A 141 2.50 -12.72 10.35
N CYS A 142 2.67 -12.20 11.56
CA CYS A 142 3.18 -12.95 12.71
C CYS A 142 2.30 -14.16 13.03
N LYS A 143 0.97 -13.96 13.07
CA LYS A 143 0.03 -15.06 13.32
C LYS A 143 0.04 -16.10 12.22
N ALA A 144 0.08 -15.66 10.96
CA ALA A 144 0.13 -16.55 9.80
C ALA A 144 1.41 -17.38 9.82
N GLY A 145 2.56 -16.77 10.15
CA GLY A 145 3.83 -17.46 10.31
C GLY A 145 3.80 -18.48 11.44
N ALA A 146 3.25 -18.10 12.58
CA ALA A 146 3.13 -19.01 13.73
C ALA A 146 2.20 -20.18 13.42
N ALA A 147 1.08 -19.93 12.76
CA ALA A 147 0.14 -20.97 12.34
C ALA A 147 0.78 -21.91 11.31
N TRP A 148 1.57 -21.38 10.41
CA TRP A 148 2.30 -22.16 9.42
C TRP A 148 3.37 -23.02 10.06
N ASP A 149 4.14 -22.47 10.99
CA ASP A 149 5.20 -23.18 11.70
C ASP A 149 4.66 -24.26 12.60
N ALA A 150 3.44 -24.12 13.11
CA ALA A 150 2.77 -25.10 13.95
C ALA A 150 2.23 -26.30 13.17
N ALA A 151 2.10 -26.16 11.86
CA ALA A 151 1.64 -27.23 10.99
C ALA A 151 2.78 -28.13 10.53
#